data_f398455cb9d5b8f01946340bc14f75ea
#
_entry.id   f398455cb9d5b8f01946340bc14f75ea
#
_cell.length_a   1.000
_cell.length_b   1.000
_cell.length_c   1.000
_cell.angle_alpha   90.00
_cell.angle_beta   90.00
_cell.angle_gamma   90.00
#
_symmetry.space_group_name_H-M   'P 1'
#
loop_
_entity.id
_entity.type
_entity.pdbx_description
1 polymer ?
#
loop_
_entity_poly.entity_id
_entity_poly.type
_entity_poly.pdbx_seq_one_letter_code
_entity_poly.pdbx_strand_id
1 'polypeptide(L)'
;MYLARDLELGVLRAVKELPLANKREAKLLRLLDHQALPKMMDYAERGEYCYLVMEYIRGRSLGEVLREGRQFSLKEIIFTGKKILDILEYLHSRKPAVCYGDLKPDNLMLTENGNLYLVDFGSAQTEYEYGRVSCKGTPGFAAPEQLKGQAQKASDFYGLGKTLETLCGKHKWKYFLLFPDFGYFIYRCCTADPARRWQDTWKAREELEKIRLLKIKLKTMLLPAATVLMILV
;
A
#
# COMPACT_ATOMS: atom_id res chain seq x y z
N MET A 1 18.93 -5.87 1.79
CA MET A 1 18.70 -5.47 0.37
C MET A 1 19.89 -4.62 -0.07
N TYR A 2 20.39 -4.82 -1.27
CA TYR A 2 21.59 -4.18 -1.80
C TYR A 2 21.26 -3.45 -3.10
N LEU A 3 21.92 -2.31 -3.33
CA LEU A 3 21.97 -1.68 -4.65
C LEU A 3 23.19 -2.26 -5.37
N ALA A 4 22.98 -2.87 -6.53
CA ALA A 4 24.02 -3.47 -7.36
C ALA A 4 24.04 -2.84 -8.76
N ARG A 5 25.14 -2.98 -9.48
CA ARG A 5 25.25 -2.61 -10.89
C ARG A 5 25.39 -3.87 -11.71
N ASP A 6 24.54 -4.02 -12.71
CA ASP A 6 24.71 -5.01 -13.75
C ASP A 6 25.94 -4.64 -14.59
N LEU A 7 26.92 -5.52 -14.61
CA LEU A 7 28.22 -5.21 -15.24
C LEU A 7 28.17 -5.25 -16.76
N GLU A 8 27.23 -6.00 -17.34
CA GLU A 8 27.07 -6.09 -18.80
C GLU A 8 26.24 -4.92 -19.34
N LEU A 9 25.14 -4.60 -18.66
CA LEU A 9 24.20 -3.58 -19.12
C LEU A 9 24.47 -2.20 -18.52
N GLY A 10 25.34 -2.09 -17.49
CA GLY A 10 25.66 -0.84 -16.81
C GLY A 10 24.53 -0.25 -15.95
N VAL A 11 23.39 -0.95 -15.80
CA VAL A 11 22.20 -0.47 -15.11
C VAL A 11 22.18 -0.86 -13.64
N LEU A 12 21.46 -0.07 -12.83
CA LEU A 12 21.26 -0.37 -11.41
C LEU A 12 20.18 -1.43 -11.21
N ARG A 13 20.41 -2.33 -10.24
CA ARG A 13 19.51 -3.39 -9.81
C ARG A 13 19.33 -3.35 -8.30
N ALA A 14 18.14 -3.75 -7.83
CA ALA A 14 17.92 -4.07 -6.42
C ALA A 14 18.13 -5.58 -6.23
N VAL A 15 19.00 -5.95 -5.28
CA VAL A 15 19.27 -7.35 -4.96
C VAL A 15 18.82 -7.62 -3.54
N LYS A 16 17.90 -8.57 -3.38
CA LYS A 16 17.40 -9.03 -2.07
C LYS A 16 17.98 -10.40 -1.78
N GLU A 17 18.78 -10.47 -0.71
CA GLU A 17 19.26 -11.72 -0.15
C GLU A 17 18.24 -12.28 0.84
N LEU A 18 17.90 -13.53 0.72
CA LEU A 18 16.93 -14.24 1.55
C LEU A 18 17.48 -15.62 1.93
N PRO A 19 17.18 -16.15 3.12
CA PRO A 19 17.36 -17.56 3.40
C PRO A 19 16.63 -18.41 2.34
N LEU A 20 17.24 -19.51 1.91
CA LEU A 20 16.68 -20.39 0.88
C LEU A 20 15.28 -20.92 1.25
N ALA A 21 15.01 -21.06 2.56
CA ALA A 21 13.68 -21.40 3.07
C ALA A 21 12.58 -20.38 2.69
N ASN A 22 12.96 -19.12 2.41
CA ASN A 22 12.06 -18.02 2.07
C ASN A 22 11.94 -17.76 0.55
N LYS A 23 12.39 -18.70 -0.29
CA LYS A 23 12.31 -18.60 -1.77
C LYS A 23 10.88 -18.47 -2.33
N ARG A 24 9.88 -18.53 -1.47
CA ARG A 24 8.46 -18.32 -1.84
C ARG A 24 8.24 -16.96 -2.46
N GLU A 25 8.85 -15.90 -1.93
CA GLU A 25 8.77 -14.55 -2.48
C GLU A 25 9.25 -14.50 -3.93
N ALA A 26 10.38 -15.14 -4.23
CA ALA A 26 10.90 -15.22 -5.59
C ALA A 26 9.94 -15.93 -6.55
N LYS A 27 9.38 -17.06 -6.11
CA LYS A 27 8.40 -17.81 -6.91
C LYS A 27 7.16 -16.97 -7.21
N LEU A 28 6.68 -16.20 -6.23
CA LEU A 28 5.52 -15.35 -6.41
C LEU A 28 5.82 -14.18 -7.36
N LEU A 29 6.91 -13.44 -7.13
CA LEU A 29 7.30 -12.30 -7.98
C LEU A 29 7.52 -12.69 -9.43
N ARG A 30 8.03 -13.89 -9.70
CA ARG A 30 8.21 -14.41 -11.06
C ARG A 30 6.89 -14.55 -11.85
N LEU A 31 5.76 -14.71 -11.14
CA LEU A 31 4.43 -14.86 -11.73
C LEU A 31 3.68 -13.54 -11.88
N LEU A 32 4.23 -12.46 -11.31
CA LEU A 32 3.60 -11.15 -11.32
C LEU A 32 4.24 -10.26 -12.39
N ASP A 33 3.42 -9.73 -13.28
CA ASP A 33 3.83 -8.72 -14.28
C ASP A 33 2.81 -7.58 -14.27
N HIS A 34 3.22 -6.46 -13.68
CA HIS A 34 2.39 -5.25 -13.60
C HIS A 34 3.29 -4.01 -13.53
N GLN A 35 2.90 -2.94 -14.22
CA GLN A 35 3.69 -1.70 -14.33
C GLN A 35 4.03 -1.01 -13.00
N ALA A 36 3.30 -1.29 -11.93
CA ALA A 36 3.51 -0.73 -10.60
C ALA A 36 4.17 -1.73 -9.62
N LEU A 37 4.77 -2.81 -10.13
CA LEU A 37 5.56 -3.78 -9.38
C LEU A 37 6.98 -3.84 -9.94
N PRO A 38 8.02 -4.04 -9.10
CA PRO A 38 9.37 -4.24 -9.59
C PRO A 38 9.45 -5.55 -10.38
N LYS A 39 9.98 -5.50 -11.60
CA LYS A 39 10.21 -6.71 -12.41
C LYS A 39 11.32 -7.55 -11.79
N MET A 40 11.10 -8.85 -11.68
CA MET A 40 12.16 -9.80 -11.36
C MET A 40 13.02 -10.00 -12.61
N MET A 41 14.31 -9.75 -12.49
CA MET A 41 15.29 -9.81 -13.59
C MET A 41 16.05 -11.12 -13.59
N ASP A 42 16.45 -11.57 -12.39
CA ASP A 42 17.24 -12.80 -12.23
C ASP A 42 17.05 -13.40 -10.84
N TYR A 43 17.44 -14.66 -10.69
CA TYR A 43 17.39 -15.41 -9.44
C TYR A 43 18.55 -16.39 -9.36
N ALA A 44 19.26 -16.38 -8.24
CA ALA A 44 20.37 -17.29 -7.99
C ALA A 44 20.25 -17.91 -6.59
N GLU A 45 20.68 -19.16 -6.46
CA GLU A 45 20.84 -19.85 -5.16
C GLU A 45 22.32 -20.07 -4.90
N ARG A 46 22.78 -19.74 -3.66
CA ARG A 46 24.18 -19.98 -3.25
C ARG A 46 24.21 -20.36 -1.78
N GLY A 47 24.59 -21.59 -1.49
CA GLY A 47 24.59 -22.12 -0.14
C GLY A 47 23.19 -22.12 0.47
N GLU A 48 23.02 -21.49 1.63
CA GLU A 48 21.75 -21.41 2.35
C GLU A 48 20.91 -20.17 1.97
N TYR A 49 21.36 -19.40 0.96
CA TYR A 49 20.72 -18.15 0.55
C TYR A 49 20.26 -18.20 -0.89
N CYS A 50 19.24 -17.41 -1.18
CA CYS A 50 18.84 -17.05 -2.53
C CYS A 50 18.86 -15.54 -2.72
N TYR A 51 19.13 -15.12 -3.94
CA TYR A 51 19.30 -13.73 -4.36
C TYR A 51 18.27 -13.41 -5.43
N LEU A 52 17.38 -12.47 -5.11
CA LEU A 52 16.41 -11.92 -6.07
C LEU A 52 17.02 -10.66 -6.67
N VAL A 53 17.27 -10.68 -7.96
CA VAL A 53 17.67 -9.50 -8.73
C VAL A 53 16.43 -8.87 -9.34
N MET A 54 16.15 -7.64 -8.99
CA MET A 54 14.94 -6.93 -9.40
C MET A 54 15.27 -5.59 -10.05
N GLU A 55 14.31 -5.06 -10.77
CA GLU A 55 14.33 -3.67 -11.21
C GLU A 55 14.58 -2.74 -10.01
N TYR A 56 15.55 -1.83 -10.17
CA TYR A 56 15.76 -0.77 -9.19
C TYR A 56 14.79 0.37 -9.42
N ILE A 57 13.86 0.55 -8.49
CA ILE A 57 12.90 1.66 -8.53
C ILE A 57 13.59 2.92 -8.00
N ARG A 58 13.92 3.85 -8.90
CA ARG A 58 14.49 5.14 -8.52
C ARG A 58 13.40 6.02 -7.94
N GLY A 59 13.31 6.05 -6.64
CA GLY A 59 12.29 6.78 -5.90
C GLY A 59 12.54 6.72 -4.41
N ARG A 60 11.56 7.20 -3.65
CA ARG A 60 11.58 7.22 -2.18
C ARG A 60 10.31 6.59 -1.65
N SER A 61 10.39 5.86 -0.56
CA SER A 61 9.18 5.34 0.05
C SER A 61 8.32 6.48 0.62
N LEU A 62 7.00 6.30 0.60
CA LEU A 62 6.09 7.25 1.25
C LEU A 62 6.40 7.36 2.76
N GLY A 63 6.92 6.28 3.38
CA GLY A 63 7.36 6.29 4.76
C GLY A 63 8.55 7.22 5.00
N GLU A 64 9.57 7.20 4.12
CA GLU A 64 10.71 8.14 4.18
C GLU A 64 10.24 9.57 4.01
N VAL A 65 9.39 9.82 3.02
CA VAL A 65 8.85 11.15 2.72
C VAL A 65 8.04 11.72 3.90
N LEU A 66 7.29 10.86 4.61
CA LEU A 66 6.55 11.24 5.82
C LEU A 66 7.51 11.58 6.98
N ARG A 67 8.55 10.77 7.19
CA ARG A 67 9.54 11.00 8.26
C ARG A 67 10.30 12.33 8.07
N GLU A 68 10.47 12.78 6.84
CA GLU A 68 11.03 14.10 6.53
C GLU A 68 10.03 15.25 6.69
N GLY A 69 8.83 14.97 7.14
CA GLY A 69 7.82 15.99 7.47
C GLY A 69 6.95 16.44 6.31
N ARG A 70 7.01 15.79 5.11
CA ARG A 70 6.10 16.11 4.01
C ARG A 70 4.65 15.90 4.44
N GLN A 71 3.82 16.89 4.14
CA GLN A 71 2.36 16.82 4.31
C GLN A 71 1.71 16.51 2.96
N PHE A 72 0.74 15.59 2.98
CA PHE A 72 -0.04 15.24 1.80
C PHE A 72 -1.39 15.97 1.81
N SER A 73 -1.75 16.56 0.69
CA SER A 73 -3.10 17.08 0.48
C SER A 73 -4.09 15.92 0.35
N LEU A 74 -5.37 16.16 0.65
CA LEU A 74 -6.42 15.14 0.47
C LEU A 74 -6.49 14.63 -0.97
N LYS A 75 -6.23 15.51 -1.95
CA LYS A 75 -6.17 15.13 -3.38
C LYS A 75 -5.07 14.09 -3.66
N GLU A 76 -3.87 14.30 -3.10
CA GLU A 76 -2.75 13.36 -3.23
C GLU A 76 -3.05 12.04 -2.52
N ILE A 77 -3.68 12.09 -1.33
CA ILE A 77 -4.07 10.90 -0.57
C ILE A 77 -5.09 10.07 -1.35
N ILE A 78 -6.14 10.70 -1.89
CA ILE A 78 -7.14 10.01 -2.71
C ILE A 78 -6.49 9.42 -3.98
N PHE A 79 -5.62 10.19 -4.65
CA PHE A 79 -4.91 9.70 -5.83
C PHE A 79 -4.04 8.49 -5.50
N THR A 80 -3.29 8.53 -4.38
CA THR A 80 -2.49 7.41 -3.88
C THR A 80 -3.36 6.19 -3.59
N GLY A 81 -4.50 6.37 -2.91
CA GLY A 81 -5.45 5.30 -2.63
C GLY A 81 -5.98 4.61 -3.89
N LYS A 82 -6.28 5.38 -4.93
CA LYS A 82 -6.72 4.83 -6.23
C LYS A 82 -5.63 4.00 -6.89
N LYS A 83 -4.38 4.48 -6.88
CA LYS A 83 -3.24 3.72 -7.41
C LYS A 83 -3.00 2.42 -6.65
N ILE A 84 -3.13 2.45 -5.32
CA ILE A 84 -3.04 1.23 -4.51
C ILE A 84 -4.17 0.25 -4.87
N LEU A 85 -5.40 0.75 -5.03
CA LEU A 85 -6.54 -0.10 -5.41
C LEU A 85 -6.36 -0.74 -6.79
N ASP A 86 -5.76 -0.03 -7.77
CA ASP A 86 -5.42 -0.59 -9.08
C ASP A 86 -4.43 -1.77 -8.95
N ILE A 87 -3.42 -1.63 -8.06
CA ILE A 87 -2.45 -2.71 -7.78
C ILE A 87 -3.13 -3.89 -7.08
N LEU A 88 -3.96 -3.62 -6.07
CA LEU A 88 -4.69 -4.66 -5.35
C LEU A 88 -5.68 -5.40 -6.26
N GLU A 89 -6.33 -4.70 -7.19
CA GLU A 89 -7.20 -5.33 -8.18
C GLU A 89 -6.42 -6.34 -9.03
N TYR A 90 -5.24 -5.94 -9.52
CA TYR A 90 -4.35 -6.85 -10.23
C TYR A 90 -4.00 -8.08 -9.38
N LEU A 91 -3.56 -7.91 -8.13
CA LEU A 91 -3.16 -9.01 -7.26
C LEU A 91 -4.34 -9.94 -6.91
N HIS A 92 -5.47 -9.36 -6.53
CA HIS A 92 -6.67 -10.10 -6.14
C HIS A 92 -7.36 -10.83 -7.30
N SER A 93 -7.12 -10.40 -8.56
CA SER A 93 -7.63 -11.05 -9.78
C SER A 93 -6.76 -12.20 -10.26
N ARG A 94 -5.57 -12.40 -9.70
CA ARG A 94 -4.72 -13.55 -10.08
C ARG A 94 -5.39 -14.87 -9.77
N LYS A 95 -4.95 -15.94 -10.44
CA LYS A 95 -5.39 -17.31 -10.19
C LYS A 95 -4.16 -18.18 -9.95
N PRO A 96 -3.86 -18.54 -8.69
CA PRO A 96 -4.58 -18.19 -7.45
C PRO A 96 -4.51 -16.71 -7.09
N ALA A 97 -5.53 -16.20 -6.39
CA ALA A 97 -5.55 -14.82 -5.91
C ALA A 97 -4.41 -14.57 -4.91
N VAL A 98 -3.85 -13.36 -4.96
CA VAL A 98 -2.73 -12.96 -4.11
C VAL A 98 -3.19 -11.89 -3.12
N CYS A 99 -3.06 -12.15 -1.82
CA CYS A 99 -3.12 -11.17 -0.74
C CYS A 99 -1.70 -10.62 -0.53
N TYR A 100 -1.54 -9.30 -0.53
CA TYR A 100 -0.23 -8.68 -0.35
C TYR A 100 0.26 -8.74 1.10
N GLY A 101 -0.60 -8.44 2.06
CA GLY A 101 -0.42 -8.70 3.49
C GLY A 101 0.49 -7.74 4.27
N ASP A 102 1.19 -6.79 3.64
CA ASP A 102 2.05 -5.81 4.37
C ASP A 102 1.97 -4.40 3.75
N LEU A 103 0.74 -3.95 3.46
CA LEU A 103 0.51 -2.65 2.87
C LEU A 103 0.73 -1.54 3.89
N LYS A 104 1.78 -0.74 3.66
CA LYS A 104 2.20 0.39 4.51
C LYS A 104 2.97 1.42 3.69
N PRO A 105 3.16 2.66 4.18
CA PRO A 105 3.89 3.70 3.46
C PRO A 105 5.34 3.33 3.10
N ASP A 106 6.02 2.52 3.93
CA ASP A 106 7.41 2.11 3.66
C ASP A 106 7.54 1.17 2.45
N ASN A 107 6.48 0.44 2.11
CA ASN A 107 6.46 -0.48 0.97
C ASN A 107 5.87 0.16 -0.31
N LEU A 108 5.63 1.46 -0.30
CA LEU A 108 5.11 2.24 -1.43
C LEU A 108 6.18 3.24 -1.91
N MET A 109 6.83 2.92 -3.02
CA MET A 109 7.87 3.77 -3.62
C MET A 109 7.25 4.79 -4.57
N LEU A 110 7.52 6.07 -4.34
CA LEU A 110 7.12 7.18 -5.20
C LEU A 110 8.33 7.64 -6.00
N THR A 111 8.25 7.57 -7.33
CA THR A 111 9.29 8.07 -8.23
C THR A 111 9.16 9.57 -8.46
N GLU A 112 10.21 10.20 -8.98
CA GLU A 112 10.20 11.63 -9.36
C GLU A 112 9.11 11.97 -10.38
N ASN A 113 8.78 11.02 -11.27
CA ASN A 113 7.71 11.16 -12.25
C ASN A 113 6.29 10.95 -11.68
N GLY A 114 6.15 10.74 -10.36
CA GLY A 114 4.87 10.54 -9.70
C GLY A 114 4.28 9.13 -9.85
N ASN A 115 5.04 8.17 -10.37
CA ASN A 115 4.61 6.77 -10.40
C ASN A 115 4.75 6.15 -9.02
N LEU A 116 3.75 5.33 -8.64
CA LEU A 116 3.73 4.59 -7.40
C LEU A 116 4.01 3.12 -7.69
N TYR A 117 4.96 2.55 -6.94
CA TYR A 117 5.31 1.14 -6.99
C TYR A 117 5.06 0.49 -5.64
N LEU A 118 4.51 -0.72 -5.66
CA LEU A 118 4.41 -1.58 -4.48
C LEU A 118 5.60 -2.54 -4.49
N VAL A 119 6.39 -2.50 -3.41
CA VAL A 119 7.63 -3.29 -3.26
C VAL A 119 7.51 -4.24 -2.06
N ASP A 120 8.45 -5.19 -1.95
CA ASP A 120 8.54 -6.14 -0.83
C ASP A 120 7.34 -7.12 -0.70
N PHE A 121 7.45 -8.25 -1.39
CA PHE A 121 6.43 -9.31 -1.40
C PHE A 121 6.67 -10.42 -0.35
N GLY A 122 7.54 -10.17 0.64
CA GLY A 122 7.88 -11.15 1.68
C GLY A 122 6.70 -11.66 2.50
N SER A 123 5.67 -10.84 2.66
CA SER A 123 4.43 -11.19 3.37
C SER A 123 3.29 -11.64 2.45
N ALA A 124 3.46 -11.54 1.13
CA ALA A 124 2.40 -11.87 0.20
C ALA A 124 2.09 -13.37 0.17
N GLN A 125 0.82 -13.72 0.02
CA GLN A 125 0.32 -15.10 0.03
C GLN A 125 -0.68 -15.32 -1.10
N THR A 126 -0.63 -16.53 -1.69
CA THR A 126 -1.72 -16.99 -2.56
C THR A 126 -2.89 -17.53 -1.72
N GLU A 127 -4.09 -17.57 -2.28
CA GLU A 127 -5.28 -18.11 -1.60
C GLU A 127 -5.11 -19.57 -1.13
N TYR A 128 -4.24 -20.35 -1.78
CA TYR A 128 -3.94 -21.73 -1.37
C TYR A 128 -3.09 -21.79 -0.08
N GLU A 129 -2.46 -20.68 0.28
CA GLU A 129 -1.59 -20.59 1.46
C GLU A 129 -2.31 -19.96 2.66
N TYR A 130 -3.55 -19.48 2.50
CA TYR A 130 -4.30 -18.85 3.58
C TYR A 130 -4.45 -19.79 4.79
N GLY A 131 -4.08 -19.27 5.98
CA GLY A 131 -4.07 -20.03 7.22
C GLY A 131 -2.96 -21.08 7.37
N ARG A 132 -2.13 -21.31 6.34
CA ARG A 132 -1.02 -22.28 6.35
C ARG A 132 0.35 -21.64 6.56
N VAL A 133 0.48 -20.38 6.19
CA VAL A 133 1.72 -19.62 6.31
C VAL A 133 1.45 -18.42 7.20
N SER A 134 2.35 -18.17 8.15
CA SER A 134 2.25 -16.99 9.02
C SER A 134 2.50 -15.73 8.22
N CYS A 135 1.46 -14.93 8.02
CA CYS A 135 1.56 -13.59 7.48
C CYS A 135 1.42 -12.62 8.65
N LYS A 136 2.55 -12.22 9.22
CA LYS A 136 2.52 -11.38 10.44
C LYS A 136 2.17 -9.92 10.16
N GLY A 137 2.47 -9.42 8.97
CA GLY A 137 2.33 -8.00 8.64
C GLY A 137 3.08 -7.08 9.62
N THR A 138 2.99 -5.79 9.40
CA THR A 138 3.63 -4.78 10.25
C THR A 138 2.66 -4.31 11.34
N PRO A 139 3.07 -4.27 12.63
CA PRO A 139 2.24 -3.72 13.71
C PRO A 139 1.69 -2.33 13.36
N GLY A 140 0.40 -2.12 13.62
CA GLY A 140 -0.31 -0.87 13.26
C GLY A 140 -0.90 -0.85 11.84
N PHE A 141 -0.42 -1.69 10.92
CA PHE A 141 -0.93 -1.84 9.55
C PHE A 141 -1.55 -3.22 9.33
N ALA A 142 -1.11 -4.24 10.07
CA ALA A 142 -1.64 -5.58 9.99
C ALA A 142 -3.08 -5.65 10.50
N ALA A 143 -3.95 -6.32 9.73
CA ALA A 143 -5.34 -6.54 10.12
C ALA A 143 -5.45 -7.51 11.30
N PRO A 144 -6.50 -7.40 12.16
CA PRO A 144 -6.66 -8.25 13.34
C PRO A 144 -6.63 -9.76 13.04
N GLU A 145 -7.20 -10.19 11.92
CA GLU A 145 -7.18 -11.58 11.48
C GLU A 145 -5.78 -12.03 11.03
N GLN A 146 -4.95 -11.13 10.47
CA GLN A 146 -3.57 -11.45 10.11
C GLN A 146 -2.73 -11.81 11.34
N LEU A 147 -2.94 -11.09 12.45
CA LEU A 147 -2.25 -11.38 13.71
C LEU A 147 -2.61 -12.77 14.26
N LYS A 148 -3.72 -13.36 13.80
CA LYS A 148 -4.18 -14.72 14.08
C LYS A 148 -3.74 -15.73 13.00
N GLY A 149 -2.94 -15.30 12.02
CA GLY A 149 -2.49 -16.14 10.90
C GLY A 149 -3.55 -16.38 9.82
N GLN A 150 -4.63 -15.59 9.79
CA GLN A 150 -5.76 -15.74 8.86
C GLN A 150 -5.80 -14.61 7.82
N ALA A 151 -4.64 -14.25 7.24
CA ALA A 151 -4.57 -13.24 6.20
C ALA A 151 -5.45 -13.62 4.99
N GLN A 152 -6.11 -12.63 4.40
CA GLN A 152 -7.00 -12.79 3.25
C GLN A 152 -7.08 -11.47 2.45
N LYS A 153 -7.70 -11.46 1.28
CA LYS A 153 -7.84 -10.23 0.46
C LYS A 153 -8.40 -9.04 1.24
N ALA A 154 -9.37 -9.28 2.15
CA ALA A 154 -9.93 -8.25 3.00
C ALA A 154 -8.89 -7.62 3.97
N SER A 155 -7.78 -8.29 4.23
CA SER A 155 -6.70 -7.75 5.07
C SER A 155 -5.93 -6.62 4.36
N ASP A 156 -5.83 -6.67 3.03
CA ASP A 156 -5.19 -5.61 2.25
C ASP A 156 -5.98 -4.29 2.30
N PHE A 157 -7.30 -4.35 2.40
CA PHE A 157 -8.12 -3.14 2.61
C PHE A 157 -7.87 -2.52 3.99
N TYR A 158 -7.60 -3.33 5.01
CA TYR A 158 -7.22 -2.80 6.32
C TYR A 158 -5.88 -2.04 6.22
N GLY A 159 -4.88 -2.65 5.60
CA GLY A 159 -3.59 -1.99 5.32
C GLY A 159 -3.74 -0.72 4.49
N LEU A 160 -4.63 -0.72 3.47
CA LEU A 160 -4.98 0.47 2.69
C LEU A 160 -5.53 1.58 3.59
N GLY A 161 -6.53 1.27 4.42
CA GLY A 161 -7.12 2.24 5.33
C GLY A 161 -6.08 2.85 6.28
N LYS A 162 -5.24 2.00 6.89
CA LYS A 162 -4.16 2.45 7.79
C LYS A 162 -3.10 3.28 7.07
N THR A 163 -2.76 2.93 5.83
CA THR A 163 -1.84 3.69 4.99
C THR A 163 -2.39 5.09 4.69
N LEU A 164 -3.65 5.19 4.21
CA LEU A 164 -4.26 6.48 3.91
C LEU A 164 -4.46 7.34 5.17
N GLU A 165 -4.83 6.72 6.29
CA GLU A 165 -4.91 7.38 7.60
C GLU A 165 -3.56 7.99 8.00
N THR A 166 -2.47 7.25 7.82
CA THR A 166 -1.10 7.69 8.12
C THR A 166 -0.69 8.86 7.23
N LEU A 167 -1.05 8.83 5.94
CA LEU A 167 -0.77 9.94 5.02
C LEU A 167 -1.52 11.22 5.39
N CYS A 168 -2.64 11.15 6.10
CA CYS A 168 -3.35 12.34 6.61
C CYS A 168 -2.51 13.11 7.64
N GLY A 169 -1.63 12.44 8.38
CA GLY A 169 -0.78 13.03 9.40
C GLY A 169 -1.58 13.90 10.39
N LYS A 170 -1.07 15.08 10.72
CA LYS A 170 -1.74 16.03 11.63
C LYS A 170 -3.09 16.56 11.09
N HIS A 171 -3.35 16.42 9.80
CA HIS A 171 -4.59 16.87 9.17
C HIS A 171 -5.74 15.85 9.20
N LYS A 172 -5.55 14.68 9.82
CA LYS A 172 -6.53 13.58 9.86
C LYS A 172 -7.91 14.05 10.27
N TRP A 173 -8.05 14.69 11.43
CA TRP A 173 -9.33 15.15 11.95
C TRP A 173 -9.99 16.20 11.07
N LYS A 174 -9.18 17.13 10.52
CA LYS A 174 -9.66 18.12 9.55
C LYS A 174 -10.25 17.45 8.31
N TYR A 175 -9.56 16.45 7.75
CA TYR A 175 -10.05 15.75 6.57
C TYR A 175 -11.32 14.95 6.87
N PHE A 176 -11.41 14.28 8.00
CA PHE A 176 -12.58 13.50 8.37
C PHE A 176 -13.82 14.39 8.64
N LEU A 177 -13.61 15.55 9.25
CA LEU A 177 -14.70 16.52 9.50
C LEU A 177 -15.19 17.17 8.20
N LEU A 178 -14.28 17.62 7.34
CA LEU A 178 -14.63 18.32 6.11
C LEU A 178 -15.12 17.36 4.99
N PHE A 179 -14.68 16.10 5.04
CA PHE A 179 -14.99 15.06 4.06
C PHE A 179 -15.43 13.79 4.75
N PRO A 180 -16.66 13.75 5.29
CA PRO A 180 -17.18 12.59 6.01
C PRO A 180 -17.19 11.32 5.16
N ASP A 181 -17.39 11.42 3.84
CA ASP A 181 -17.32 10.29 2.92
C ASP A 181 -15.91 9.65 2.90
N PHE A 182 -14.86 10.48 2.98
CA PHE A 182 -13.48 10.00 3.11
C PHE A 182 -13.26 9.34 4.48
N GLY A 183 -13.75 9.96 5.54
CA GLY A 183 -13.69 9.38 6.89
C GLY A 183 -14.39 8.02 6.95
N TYR A 184 -15.59 7.91 6.34
CA TYR A 184 -16.32 6.65 6.24
C TYR A 184 -15.58 5.60 5.42
N PHE A 185 -14.96 5.99 4.31
CA PHE A 185 -14.13 5.08 3.50
C PHE A 185 -13.01 4.45 4.35
N ILE A 186 -12.24 5.28 5.09
CA ILE A 186 -11.18 4.82 5.99
C ILE A 186 -11.74 3.92 7.09
N TYR A 187 -12.84 4.34 7.75
CA TYR A 187 -13.51 3.55 8.78
C TYR A 187 -13.88 2.16 8.28
N ARG A 188 -14.50 2.08 7.09
CA ARG A 188 -14.90 0.81 6.49
C ARG A 188 -13.69 -0.08 6.16
N CYS A 189 -12.60 0.49 5.67
CA CYS A 189 -11.34 -0.24 5.48
C CYS A 189 -10.82 -0.84 6.80
N CYS A 190 -10.87 -0.08 7.89
CA CYS A 190 -10.27 -0.42 9.19
C CYS A 190 -11.21 -1.16 10.15
N THR A 191 -12.41 -1.55 9.72
CA THR A 191 -13.35 -2.32 10.54
C THR A 191 -12.69 -3.64 10.98
N ALA A 192 -12.89 -4.02 12.26
CA ALA A 192 -12.26 -5.22 12.83
C ALA A 192 -12.74 -6.51 12.12
N ASP A 193 -14.04 -6.61 11.83
CA ASP A 193 -14.62 -7.72 11.09
C ASP A 193 -14.26 -7.61 9.60
N PRO A 194 -13.48 -8.55 9.02
CA PRO A 194 -13.12 -8.52 7.61
C PRO A 194 -14.31 -8.59 6.66
N ALA A 195 -15.44 -9.20 7.07
CA ALA A 195 -16.64 -9.29 6.23
C ALA A 195 -17.34 -7.94 6.03
N ARG A 196 -17.13 -6.99 6.95
CA ARG A 196 -17.69 -5.64 6.87
C ARG A 196 -16.81 -4.65 6.09
N ARG A 197 -15.59 -5.03 5.72
CA ARG A 197 -14.70 -4.24 4.88
C ARG A 197 -15.16 -4.26 3.43
N TRP A 198 -14.44 -3.57 2.58
CA TRP A 198 -14.55 -3.74 1.14
C TRP A 198 -14.20 -5.18 0.77
N GLN A 199 -14.99 -5.79 -0.09
CA GLN A 199 -14.74 -7.14 -0.62
C GLN A 199 -14.28 -7.10 -2.07
N ASP A 200 -14.39 -5.92 -2.69
CA ASP A 200 -14.19 -5.70 -4.10
C ASP A 200 -13.41 -4.39 -4.30
N THR A 201 -12.27 -4.49 -4.96
CA THR A 201 -11.37 -3.36 -5.21
C THR A 201 -12.02 -2.32 -6.11
N TRP A 202 -12.83 -2.76 -7.08
CA TRP A 202 -13.54 -1.86 -7.98
C TRP A 202 -14.58 -1.02 -7.23
N LYS A 203 -15.38 -1.63 -6.35
CA LYS A 203 -16.35 -0.88 -5.53
C LYS A 203 -15.66 0.10 -4.58
N ALA A 204 -14.57 -0.32 -3.95
CA ALA A 204 -13.79 0.57 -3.10
C ALA A 204 -13.23 1.76 -3.89
N ARG A 205 -12.74 1.53 -5.10
CA ARG A 205 -12.25 2.59 -5.99
C ARG A 205 -13.34 3.55 -6.41
N GLU A 206 -14.50 3.05 -6.81
CA GLU A 206 -15.66 3.87 -7.19
C GLU A 206 -16.07 4.79 -6.04
N GLU A 207 -16.13 4.28 -4.80
CA GLU A 207 -16.47 5.10 -3.63
C GLU A 207 -15.41 6.18 -3.36
N LEU A 208 -14.13 5.84 -3.49
CA LEU A 208 -13.04 6.81 -3.32
C LEU A 208 -13.09 7.90 -4.42
N GLU A 209 -13.53 7.58 -5.63
CA GLU A 209 -13.72 8.52 -6.74
C GLU A 209 -14.90 9.47 -6.54
N LYS A 210 -15.96 9.00 -5.88
CA LYS A 210 -17.15 9.83 -5.56
C LYS A 210 -16.86 10.95 -4.59
N ILE A 211 -15.72 10.90 -3.86
CA ILE A 211 -15.33 11.94 -2.90
C ILE A 211 -15.06 13.24 -3.68
N ARG A 212 -16.04 14.12 -3.69
CA ARG A 212 -16.01 15.36 -4.47
C ARG A 212 -15.20 16.43 -3.77
N LEU A 213 -13.97 16.63 -4.20
CA LEU A 213 -13.09 17.70 -3.73
C LEU A 213 -13.64 19.13 -4.05
N LEU A 214 -14.59 19.24 -4.99
CA LEU A 214 -15.21 20.52 -5.40
C LEU A 214 -16.15 21.13 -4.35
N LYS A 215 -16.70 20.34 -3.41
CA LYS A 215 -17.53 20.89 -2.30
C LYS A 215 -16.74 21.75 -1.31
N ILE A 216 -15.41 21.78 -1.40
CA ILE A 216 -14.53 22.52 -0.48
C ILE A 216 -14.62 24.01 -0.67
N LYS A 217 -14.54 24.51 -1.92
CA LYS A 217 -14.53 25.96 -2.18
C LYS A 217 -15.81 26.65 -1.68
N LEU A 218 -16.96 25.96 -1.76
CA LEU A 218 -18.22 26.51 -1.25
C LEU A 218 -18.32 26.49 0.29
N LYS A 219 -17.88 25.40 0.96
CA LYS A 219 -17.98 25.30 2.43
C LYS A 219 -17.00 26.24 3.15
N THR A 220 -15.77 26.39 2.64
CA THR A 220 -14.79 27.32 3.23
C THR A 220 -15.14 28.79 2.97
N MET A 221 -15.90 29.10 1.92
CA MET A 221 -16.40 30.46 1.66
C MET A 221 -17.67 30.81 2.47
N LEU A 222 -18.41 29.80 2.96
CA LEU A 222 -19.70 29.99 3.68
C LEU A 222 -19.59 29.85 5.20
N LEU A 223 -18.42 29.48 5.74
CA LEU A 223 -18.20 29.47 7.19
C LEU A 223 -17.87 30.89 7.65
N PRO A 224 -18.66 31.52 8.53
CA PRO A 224 -18.34 32.81 9.12
C PRO A 224 -17.01 32.69 9.89
N ALA A 225 -16.20 33.74 9.85
CA ALA A 225 -14.85 33.79 10.45
C ALA A 225 -14.78 33.32 11.92
N ALA A 226 -15.88 33.45 12.67
CA ALA A 226 -15.98 33.01 14.06
C ALA A 226 -15.92 31.46 14.22
N THR A 227 -16.35 30.70 13.23
CA THR A 227 -16.34 29.23 13.30
C THR A 227 -14.98 28.64 12.86
N VAL A 228 -14.20 29.39 12.10
CA VAL A 228 -12.84 29.01 11.68
C VAL A 228 -11.86 29.09 12.85
N LEU A 229 -12.08 29.99 13.81
CA LEU A 229 -11.22 30.18 14.99
C LEU A 229 -11.33 29.01 15.98
N MET A 230 -12.48 28.32 16.07
CA MET A 230 -12.66 27.14 16.94
C MET A 230 -12.07 25.85 16.38
N ILE A 231 -11.64 25.84 15.10
CA ILE A 231 -11.08 24.63 14.44
C ILE A 231 -9.54 24.74 14.37
N LEU A 232 -8.95 25.89 14.73
CA LEU A 232 -7.52 26.17 14.65
C LEU A 232 -6.80 26.23 16.01
N VAL A 233 -7.49 25.91 17.12
CA VAL A 233 -6.90 25.76 18.47
C VAL A 233 -6.65 24.31 18.83
#